data_903e9151eedfe3f07278e14bbdd88ea2
#
_entry.id   903e9151eedfe3f07278e14bbdd88ea2
#
_cell.length_a   1.000
_cell.length_b   1.000
_cell.length_c   1.000
_cell.angle_alpha   90.00
_cell.angle_beta   90.00
_cell.angle_gamma   90.00
#
_symmetry.space_group_name_H-M   'P 1'
#
loop_
_entity.id
_entity.type
_entity.pdbx_description
1 polymer ?
#
loop_
_entity_poly.entity_id
_entity_poly.type
_entity_poly.pdbx_seq_one_letter_code
_entity_poly.pdbx_strand_id
1 'polypeptide(L)'
;MKTSRSDSIFSDNDSIKEYDSELWASFEYEAERQEDHIELIASENYASKRILEAQGSIMTNKYAEGYPAKRYYGGCENVDIAENLAIDRAKELFKADYANVQPHSGSSANAAA
;
A
#
# COMPACT_ATOMS: atom_id res chain seq x y z
N MET A 1 -5.80 0.61 30.67
CA MET A 1 -4.79 1.66 30.78
C MET A 1 -4.44 2.10 29.36
N LYS A 2 -4.76 3.32 28.94
CA LYS A 2 -4.34 3.83 27.63
C LYS A 2 -2.87 4.22 27.78
N THR A 3 -1.97 3.46 27.16
CA THR A 3 -0.57 3.85 26.98
C THR A 3 -0.52 5.22 26.30
N SER A 4 0.34 6.11 26.77
CA SER A 4 0.54 7.41 26.12
C SER A 4 1.08 7.17 24.72
N ARG A 5 0.72 8.02 23.75
CA ARG A 5 1.19 7.89 22.36
C ARG A 5 2.74 7.87 22.21
N SER A 6 3.46 8.32 23.23
CA SER A 6 4.93 8.30 23.26
C SER A 6 5.53 6.89 23.37
N ASP A 7 4.73 5.88 23.75
CA ASP A 7 5.19 4.50 23.93
C ASP A 7 4.70 3.58 22.78
N SER A 8 4.22 4.16 21.70
CA SER A 8 3.79 3.40 20.52
C SER A 8 5.02 2.86 19.76
N ILE A 9 4.94 1.58 19.35
CA ILE A 9 5.93 0.98 18.43
C ILE A 9 5.97 1.66 17.06
N PHE A 10 5.03 2.55 16.79
CA PHE A 10 4.91 3.35 15.56
C PHE A 10 5.12 4.84 15.86
N SER A 11 6.04 5.17 16.79
CA SER A 11 6.36 6.57 17.09
C SER A 11 7.09 7.23 15.91
N ASP A 12 6.82 8.52 15.71
CA ASP A 12 7.39 9.32 14.61
C ASP A 12 8.93 9.48 14.68
N ASN A 13 9.58 8.93 15.72
CA ASN A 13 11.03 9.02 15.92
C ASN A 13 11.85 7.97 15.17
N ASP A 14 11.21 7.10 14.39
CA ASP A 14 11.86 6.05 13.59
C ASP A 14 11.74 6.33 12.08
N SER A 15 11.97 7.57 11.66
CA SER A 15 11.98 7.89 10.25
C SER A 15 13.26 7.41 9.57
N ILE A 16 13.18 6.95 8.32
CA ILE A 16 14.37 6.60 7.51
C ILE A 16 15.33 7.79 7.43
N LYS A 17 14.80 9.01 7.35
CA LYS A 17 15.60 10.23 7.30
C LYS A 17 16.58 10.39 8.48
N GLU A 18 16.11 10.00 9.66
CA GLU A 18 16.90 10.11 10.89
C GLU A 18 17.81 8.90 11.12
N TYR A 19 17.35 7.73 10.66
CA TYR A 19 18.06 6.47 10.86
C TYR A 19 19.11 6.19 9.79
N ASP A 20 18.79 6.46 8.52
CA ASP A 20 19.64 6.20 7.35
C ASP A 20 19.58 7.40 6.37
N SER A 21 20.39 8.40 6.67
CA SER A 21 20.44 9.63 5.88
C SER A 21 20.97 9.41 4.46
N GLU A 22 21.79 8.38 4.24
CA GLU A 22 22.33 8.04 2.91
C GLU A 22 21.23 7.47 2.01
N LEU A 23 20.44 6.55 2.53
CA LEU A 23 19.27 6.04 1.84
C LEU A 23 18.22 7.15 1.61
N TRP A 24 17.98 8.00 2.62
CA TRP A 24 17.06 9.11 2.48
C TRP A 24 17.47 10.08 1.36
N ALA A 25 18.76 10.40 1.25
CA ALA A 25 19.25 11.25 0.16
C ALA A 25 18.93 10.67 -1.23
N SER A 26 18.96 9.34 -1.39
CA SER A 26 18.60 8.72 -2.65
C SER A 26 17.11 8.94 -3.02
N PHE A 27 16.22 9.00 -2.02
CA PHE A 27 14.81 9.31 -2.25
C PHE A 27 14.61 10.77 -2.65
N GLU A 28 15.35 11.69 -2.04
CA GLU A 28 15.30 13.11 -2.40
C GLU A 28 15.82 13.35 -3.83
N TYR A 29 16.93 12.72 -4.20
CA TYR A 29 17.43 12.79 -5.59
C TYR A 29 16.48 12.19 -6.62
N GLU A 30 15.84 11.07 -6.30
CA GLU A 30 14.85 10.47 -7.21
C GLU A 30 13.60 11.33 -7.32
N ALA A 31 13.15 11.97 -6.24
CA ALA A 31 12.03 12.89 -6.29
C ALA A 31 12.35 14.10 -7.19
N GLU A 32 13.55 14.68 -7.06
CA GLU A 32 14.04 15.76 -7.91
C GLU A 32 14.12 15.32 -9.38
N ARG A 33 14.65 14.12 -9.64
CA ARG A 33 14.70 13.56 -10.99
C ARG A 33 13.31 13.44 -11.61
N GLN A 34 12.33 12.96 -10.86
CA GLN A 34 10.96 12.80 -11.35
C GLN A 34 10.28 14.14 -11.65
N GLU A 35 10.58 15.19 -10.87
CA GLU A 35 10.04 16.53 -11.11
C GLU A 35 10.70 17.21 -12.33
N ASP A 36 12.01 17.03 -12.52
CA ASP A 36 12.79 17.78 -13.49
C ASP A 36 12.88 17.11 -14.87
N HIS A 37 12.55 15.83 -14.98
CA HIS A 37 12.71 15.07 -16.20
C HIS A 37 11.36 14.62 -16.78
N ILE A 38 11.30 14.63 -18.11
CA ILE A 38 10.15 14.06 -18.83
C ILE A 38 10.31 12.55 -18.92
N GLU A 39 9.37 11.83 -18.34
CA GLU A 39 9.32 10.37 -18.41
C GLU A 39 8.64 9.92 -19.72
N LEU A 40 9.38 9.16 -20.55
CA LEU A 40 8.89 8.64 -21.83
C LEU A 40 8.75 7.11 -21.86
N ILE A 41 8.98 6.44 -20.75
CA ILE A 41 8.78 4.99 -20.63
C ILE A 41 7.28 4.72 -20.43
N ALA A 42 6.64 4.14 -21.46
CA ALA A 42 5.19 3.97 -21.50
C ALA A 42 4.63 3.08 -20.39
N SER A 43 5.44 2.24 -19.77
CA SER A 43 5.04 1.36 -18.65
C SER A 43 5.15 2.01 -17.26
N GLU A 44 5.73 3.21 -17.16
CA GLU A 44 5.84 3.92 -15.89
C GLU A 44 4.59 4.75 -15.61
N ASN A 45 4.25 4.82 -14.31
CA ASN A 45 3.15 5.62 -13.82
C ASN A 45 3.50 6.20 -12.46
N TYR A 46 3.39 7.51 -12.31
CA TYR A 46 3.66 8.19 -11.05
C TYR A 46 2.50 7.98 -10.07
N ALA A 47 2.78 7.22 -9.02
CA ALA A 47 1.82 6.98 -7.97
C ALA A 47 1.58 8.27 -7.16
N SER A 48 0.32 8.57 -6.86
CA SER A 48 -0.01 9.69 -6.00
C SER A 48 0.51 9.46 -4.57
N LYS A 49 0.76 10.54 -3.83
CA LYS A 49 1.17 10.49 -2.42
C LYS A 49 0.25 9.59 -1.58
N ARG A 50 -1.06 9.61 -1.84
CA ARG A 50 -2.04 8.77 -1.14
C ARG A 50 -1.82 7.28 -1.38
N ILE A 51 -1.42 6.89 -2.58
CA ILE A 51 -1.10 5.50 -2.92
C ILE A 51 0.17 5.08 -2.19
N LEU A 52 1.22 5.91 -2.20
CA LEU A 52 2.48 5.64 -1.49
C LEU A 52 2.24 5.50 0.02
N GLU A 53 1.42 6.36 0.61
CA GLU A 53 1.03 6.31 2.01
C GLU A 53 0.27 5.02 2.36
N ALA A 54 -0.69 4.61 1.53
CA ALA A 54 -1.42 3.37 1.74
C ALA A 54 -0.52 2.15 1.64
N GLN A 55 0.38 2.11 0.66
CA GLN A 55 1.32 1.02 0.43
C GLN A 55 2.34 0.88 1.57
N GLY A 56 2.83 1.99 2.11
CA GLY A 56 3.77 2.03 3.24
C GLY A 56 3.08 1.98 4.62
N SER A 57 1.80 1.63 4.70
CA SER A 57 1.07 1.62 5.96
C SER A 57 1.39 0.39 6.83
N ILE A 58 0.97 0.46 8.10
CA ILE A 58 1.11 -0.64 9.07
C ILE A 58 0.38 -1.92 8.65
N MET A 59 -0.50 -1.87 7.66
CA MET A 59 -1.14 -3.05 7.11
C MET A 59 -0.14 -4.05 6.51
N THR A 60 1.05 -3.60 6.13
CA THR A 60 2.18 -4.44 5.75
C THR A 60 2.52 -5.51 6.79
N ASN A 61 2.28 -5.25 8.07
CA ASN A 61 2.59 -6.16 9.17
C ASN A 61 1.57 -7.31 9.31
N LYS A 62 0.41 -7.22 8.65
CA LYS A 62 -0.66 -8.19 8.84
C LYS A 62 -0.68 -9.26 7.77
N TYR A 63 -0.46 -10.50 8.19
CA TYR A 63 -0.67 -11.67 7.36
C TYR A 63 -2.18 -12.00 7.28
N ALA A 64 -2.78 -11.81 6.10
CA ALA A 64 -4.23 -11.88 5.88
C ALA A 64 -4.62 -12.90 4.79
N GLU A 65 -4.05 -14.11 4.89
CA GLU A 65 -4.36 -15.21 3.97
C GLU A 65 -5.85 -15.55 3.99
N GLY A 66 -6.41 -15.77 2.82
CA GLY A 66 -7.85 -15.99 2.62
C GLY A 66 -8.55 -14.74 2.06
N TYR A 67 -9.85 -14.64 2.28
CA TYR A 67 -10.69 -13.53 1.80
C TYR A 67 -11.42 -12.86 2.96
N PRO A 68 -11.99 -11.66 2.77
CA PRO A 68 -12.79 -11.00 3.79
C PRO A 68 -13.82 -11.94 4.43
N ALA A 69 -13.91 -11.94 5.74
CA ALA A 69 -14.73 -12.83 6.56
C ALA A 69 -14.43 -14.35 6.42
N LYS A 70 -13.41 -14.73 5.66
CA LYS A 70 -12.96 -16.11 5.44
C LYS A 70 -11.43 -16.20 5.53
N ARG A 71 -10.86 -15.67 6.59
CA ARG A 71 -9.41 -15.68 6.84
C ARG A 71 -8.98 -16.95 7.56
N TYR A 72 -7.72 -17.34 7.34
CA TYR A 72 -7.11 -18.44 8.08
C TYR A 72 -6.65 -18.02 9.47
N TYR A 73 -6.43 -16.72 9.71
CA TYR A 73 -5.90 -16.19 10.96
C TYR A 73 -6.79 -15.07 11.52
N GLY A 74 -6.71 -14.86 12.84
CA GLY A 74 -7.41 -13.79 13.52
C GLY A 74 -6.76 -12.41 13.33
N GLY A 75 -7.46 -11.35 13.74
CA GLY A 75 -6.97 -9.97 13.70
C GLY A 75 -7.02 -9.33 12.31
N CYS A 76 -7.88 -9.83 11.42
CA CYS A 76 -8.02 -9.34 10.05
C CYS A 76 -9.17 -8.34 9.85
N GLU A 77 -9.85 -7.93 10.90
CA GLU A 77 -11.06 -7.10 10.84
C GLU A 77 -10.82 -5.79 10.09
N ASN A 78 -9.68 -5.15 10.33
CA ASN A 78 -9.33 -3.89 9.68
C ASN A 78 -8.84 -4.09 8.24
N VAL A 79 -8.13 -5.18 7.98
CA VAL A 79 -7.72 -5.56 6.61
C VAL A 79 -8.95 -5.90 5.76
N ASP A 80 -9.93 -6.59 6.35
CA ASP A 80 -11.21 -6.89 5.68
C ASP A 80 -11.94 -5.62 5.24
N ILE A 81 -11.93 -4.58 6.06
CA ILE A 81 -12.51 -3.27 5.69
C ILE A 81 -11.78 -2.71 4.46
N ALA A 82 -10.44 -2.69 4.47
CA ALA A 82 -9.66 -2.15 3.36
C ALA A 82 -9.88 -2.95 2.07
N GLU A 83 -9.88 -4.27 2.14
CA GLU A 83 -10.09 -5.13 0.98
C GLU A 83 -11.51 -5.01 0.42
N ASN A 84 -12.54 -4.99 1.27
CA ASN A 84 -13.91 -4.79 0.83
C ASN A 84 -14.11 -3.43 0.15
N LEU A 85 -13.53 -2.36 0.71
CA LEU A 85 -13.56 -1.03 0.07
C LEU A 85 -12.90 -1.05 -1.32
N ALA A 86 -11.78 -1.76 -1.48
CA ALA A 86 -11.13 -1.90 -2.76
C ALA A 86 -11.98 -2.69 -3.78
N ILE A 87 -12.60 -3.78 -3.34
CA ILE A 87 -13.52 -4.59 -4.15
C ILE A 87 -14.70 -3.74 -4.62
N ASP A 88 -15.38 -3.06 -3.70
CA ASP A 88 -16.58 -2.28 -4.01
C ASP A 88 -16.27 -1.14 -4.98
N ARG A 89 -15.16 -0.43 -4.74
CA ARG A 89 -14.70 0.67 -5.62
C ARG A 89 -14.27 0.18 -7.00
N ALA A 90 -13.61 -0.98 -7.09
CA ALA A 90 -13.28 -1.59 -8.38
C ALA A 90 -14.55 -1.99 -9.15
N LYS A 91 -15.51 -2.58 -8.50
CA LYS A 91 -16.82 -2.92 -9.12
C LYS A 91 -17.52 -1.66 -9.62
N GLU A 92 -17.57 -0.60 -8.84
CA GLU A 92 -18.19 0.67 -9.23
C GLU A 92 -17.47 1.30 -10.43
N LEU A 93 -16.13 1.38 -10.38
CA LEU A 93 -15.30 2.00 -11.41
C LEU A 93 -15.41 1.29 -12.76
N PHE A 94 -15.37 -0.04 -12.75
CA PHE A 94 -15.40 -0.86 -13.96
C PHE A 94 -16.80 -1.35 -14.33
N LYS A 95 -17.80 -1.03 -13.53
CA LYS A 95 -19.20 -1.51 -13.70
C LYS A 95 -19.26 -3.04 -13.79
N ALA A 96 -18.47 -3.70 -12.95
CA ALA A 96 -18.35 -5.15 -12.90
C ALA A 96 -19.20 -5.74 -11.77
N ASP A 97 -19.71 -6.94 -11.97
CA ASP A 97 -20.46 -7.66 -10.94
C ASP A 97 -19.52 -8.24 -9.86
N TYR A 98 -18.29 -8.56 -10.25
CA TYR A 98 -17.29 -9.18 -9.38
C TYR A 98 -15.94 -8.49 -9.54
N ALA A 99 -15.16 -8.46 -8.47
CA ALA A 99 -13.77 -8.00 -8.47
C ALA A 99 -12.94 -8.82 -7.49
N ASN A 100 -11.72 -9.15 -7.88
CA ASN A 100 -10.69 -9.67 -7.00
C ASN A 100 -9.52 -8.70 -7.02
N VAL A 101 -9.15 -8.18 -5.84
CA VAL A 101 -8.11 -7.15 -5.67
C VAL A 101 -6.81 -7.70 -5.08
N GLN A 102 -6.69 -9.04 -4.95
CA GLN A 102 -5.51 -9.68 -4.36
C GLN A 102 -4.34 -9.95 -5.33
N PRO A 103 -4.48 -9.97 -6.67
CA PRO A 103 -3.33 -10.21 -7.53
C PRO A 103 -2.18 -9.24 -7.25
N HIS A 104 -0.95 -9.74 -7.19
CA HIS A 104 0.24 -8.95 -6.90
C HIS A 104 0.64 -8.03 -8.05
N SER A 105 0.23 -8.36 -9.27
CA SER A 105 0.59 -7.62 -10.49
C SER A 105 -0.38 -7.89 -11.62
N GLY A 106 -0.29 -7.10 -12.68
CA GLY A 106 -1.01 -7.36 -13.92
C GLY A 106 -0.69 -8.74 -14.52
N SER A 107 0.53 -9.24 -14.36
CA SER A 107 0.91 -10.58 -14.82
C SER A 107 0.12 -11.68 -14.11
N SER A 108 0.02 -11.63 -12.79
CA SER A 108 -0.76 -12.61 -12.04
C SER A 108 -2.26 -12.48 -12.28
N ALA A 109 -2.78 -11.25 -12.46
CA ALA A 109 -4.17 -11.02 -12.80
C ALA A 109 -4.52 -11.61 -14.18
N ASN A 110 -3.68 -11.35 -15.18
CA ASN A 110 -3.87 -11.90 -16.54
C ASN A 110 -3.72 -13.42 -16.59
N ALA A 111 -2.87 -14.00 -15.77
CA ALA A 111 -2.71 -15.46 -15.71
C ALA A 111 -3.94 -16.16 -15.06
N ALA A 112 -4.72 -15.42 -14.28
CA ALA A 112 -5.93 -15.94 -13.62
C ALA A 112 -7.20 -15.80 -14.49
N ALA A 113 -7.18 -14.93 -15.50
CA ALA A 113 -8.28 -14.68 -16.43
C ALA A 113 -8.22 -15.63 -17.63
#